data_a35a717b690b45011dd8bccf084c6817
#
_entry.id   a35a717b690b45011dd8bccf084c6817
#
_cell.length_a   1.000
_cell.length_b   1.000
_cell.length_c   1.000
_cell.angle_alpha   90.00
_cell.angle_beta   90.00
_cell.angle_gamma   90.00
#
_symmetry.space_group_name_H-M   'P 1'
#
loop_
_entity.id
_entity.type
_entity.pdbx_description
1 polymer ?
#
loop_
_entity_poly.entity_id
_entity_poly.type
_entity_poly.pdbx_seq_one_letter_code
_entity_poly.pdbx_strand_id
1 'polypeptide(L)'
;MYLMYVDESGDVGLLGSPTRYFVLVGLVVHELHWREALDKLVEFRQLLKTRWSIRLRDEIHAGPLLTRPGDLARIAKHERLEILRRYADWLANMPYLNIMSVVVDKQNRPAGADVFEFAWRTLIQRFENTITHGNFPGPAGVPSMGMLFPDRSDEKKLNGLLKKMRKYNPIPHQGNSGFKDVPIQYVIEDANFRNSEHSYFIQSADVVAYLLFQHLSPSAYVMRKSGNNFYKRLEPVVCKVASPRDSLGIVRI
;
A
#
# COMPACT_ATOMS: atom_id res chain seq x y z
N MET A 1 2.14 -7.69 17.46
CA MET A 1 1.00 -7.33 16.56
C MET A 1 1.56 -6.69 15.30
N TYR A 2 0.96 -6.96 14.13
CA TYR A 2 1.30 -6.32 12.88
C TYR A 2 0.34 -5.16 12.58
N LEU A 3 0.89 -4.00 12.23
CA LEU A 3 0.17 -2.78 11.89
C LEU A 3 0.28 -2.60 10.38
N MET A 4 -0.84 -2.60 9.65
CA MET A 4 -0.87 -2.40 8.21
C MET A 4 -1.48 -1.04 7.88
N TYR A 5 -0.66 -0.13 7.38
CA TYR A 5 -1.06 1.19 6.89
C TYR A 5 -1.39 1.09 5.41
N VAL A 6 -2.58 1.53 5.02
CA VAL A 6 -3.11 1.27 3.67
C VAL A 6 -3.45 2.55 2.96
N ASP A 7 -3.03 2.65 1.70
CA ASP A 7 -3.43 3.72 0.79
C ASP A 7 -3.60 3.19 -0.64
N GLU A 8 -4.22 3.97 -1.50
CA GLU A 8 -4.64 3.59 -2.84
C GLU A 8 -4.14 4.54 -3.93
N SER A 9 -4.08 4.07 -5.17
CA SER A 9 -3.82 4.89 -6.35
C SER A 9 -4.65 4.42 -7.55
N GLY A 10 -5.20 5.36 -8.29
CA GLY A 10 -6.25 5.12 -9.27
C GLY A 10 -7.64 5.27 -8.64
N ASP A 11 -8.68 5.08 -9.42
CA ASP A 11 -10.06 5.16 -8.95
C ASP A 11 -10.78 3.79 -9.05
N VAL A 12 -11.83 3.60 -8.26
CA VAL A 12 -12.61 2.35 -8.20
C VAL A 12 -13.68 2.24 -9.30
N GLY A 13 -13.91 3.29 -10.08
CA GLY A 13 -14.89 3.29 -11.16
C GLY A 13 -14.53 2.31 -12.27
N LEU A 14 -15.53 1.62 -12.85
CA LEU A 14 -15.37 0.78 -14.02
C LEU A 14 -15.72 1.53 -15.32
N LEU A 15 -16.89 2.15 -15.37
CA LEU A 15 -17.40 2.86 -16.55
C LEU A 15 -16.91 4.30 -16.52
N GLY A 16 -16.31 4.75 -17.63
CA GLY A 16 -15.80 6.11 -17.74
C GLY A 16 -14.61 6.44 -16.83
N SER A 17 -14.01 5.45 -16.21
CA SER A 17 -12.84 5.63 -15.36
C SER A 17 -11.64 6.15 -16.15
N PRO A 18 -10.94 7.18 -15.65
CA PRO A 18 -9.73 7.69 -16.29
C PRO A 18 -8.52 6.75 -16.12
N THR A 19 -8.62 5.73 -15.27
CA THR A 19 -7.52 4.81 -14.98
C THR A 19 -7.88 3.37 -15.30
N ARG A 20 -6.95 2.63 -15.89
CA ARG A 20 -7.08 1.18 -16.13
C ARG A 20 -6.95 0.38 -14.84
N TYR A 21 -6.00 0.77 -14.00
CA TYR A 21 -5.68 0.05 -12.79
C TYR A 21 -6.21 0.74 -11.54
N PHE A 22 -6.64 -0.05 -10.58
CA PHE A 22 -6.78 0.35 -9.19
C PHE A 22 -5.73 -0.39 -8.39
N VAL A 23 -4.93 0.35 -7.64
CA VAL A 23 -3.81 -0.14 -6.83
C VAL A 23 -4.15 0.08 -5.36
N LEU A 24 -3.99 -0.96 -4.54
CA LEU A 24 -4.13 -0.88 -3.09
C LEU A 24 -2.84 -1.43 -2.46
N VAL A 25 -2.24 -0.64 -1.58
CA VAL A 25 -0.96 -0.98 -0.93
C VAL A 25 -1.11 -0.99 0.58
N GLY A 26 -0.65 -2.06 1.23
CA GLY A 26 -0.45 -2.15 2.66
C GLY A 26 1.03 -2.11 3.01
N LEU A 27 1.43 -1.12 3.80
CA LEU A 27 2.74 -1.03 4.43
C LEU A 27 2.65 -1.66 5.82
N VAL A 28 3.34 -2.78 6.04
CA VAL A 28 3.23 -3.58 7.26
C VAL A 28 4.48 -3.41 8.12
N VAL A 29 4.29 -3.21 9.41
CA VAL A 29 5.35 -3.19 10.43
C VAL A 29 4.89 -3.91 11.68
N HIS A 30 5.78 -4.68 12.32
CA HIS A 30 5.50 -5.25 13.64
C HIS A 30 5.64 -4.18 14.73
N GLU A 31 4.77 -4.21 15.76
CA GLU A 31 4.78 -3.21 16.85
C GLU A 31 6.14 -3.04 17.53
N LEU A 32 6.93 -4.10 17.63
CA LEU A 32 8.29 -4.05 18.20
C LEU A 32 9.26 -3.17 17.38
N HIS A 33 9.02 -3.04 16.09
CA HIS A 33 9.84 -2.22 15.19
C HIS A 33 9.17 -0.88 14.83
N TRP A 34 7.96 -0.64 15.36
CA TRP A 34 7.19 0.56 15.01
C TRP A 34 7.93 1.85 15.36
N ARG A 35 8.53 1.89 16.56
CA ARG A 35 9.29 3.09 17.00
C ARG A 35 10.51 3.33 16.12
N GLU A 36 11.28 2.29 15.83
CA GLU A 36 12.44 2.39 14.95
C GLU A 36 12.04 2.84 13.54
N ALA A 37 10.94 2.29 12.98
CA ALA A 37 10.41 2.70 11.70
C ALA A 37 10.00 4.17 11.69
N LEU A 38 9.31 4.64 12.74
CA LEU A 38 8.94 6.06 12.88
C LEU A 38 10.18 6.96 12.93
N ASP A 39 11.18 6.59 13.72
CA ASP A 39 12.42 7.39 13.87
C ASP A 39 13.14 7.48 12.51
N LYS A 40 13.18 6.40 11.72
CA LYS A 40 13.73 6.42 10.35
C LYS A 40 12.92 7.29 9.40
N LEU A 41 11.60 7.30 9.48
CA LEU A 41 10.77 8.21 8.69
C LEU A 41 11.00 9.68 9.10
N VAL A 42 11.17 9.97 10.40
CA VAL A 42 11.51 11.31 10.89
C VAL A 42 12.89 11.74 10.39
N GLU A 43 13.90 10.87 10.42
CA GLU A 43 15.23 11.14 9.84
C GLU A 43 15.13 11.51 8.35
N PHE A 44 14.34 10.78 7.59
CA PHE A 44 14.09 11.11 6.19
C PHE A 44 13.43 12.49 6.02
N ARG A 45 12.44 12.80 6.85
CA ARG A 45 11.79 14.12 6.84
C ARG A 45 12.76 15.26 7.19
N GLN A 46 13.69 15.03 8.12
CA GLN A 46 14.76 15.99 8.42
C GLN A 46 15.71 16.20 7.23
N LEU A 47 16.06 15.13 6.51
CA LEU A 47 16.82 15.23 5.26
C LEU A 47 16.08 16.08 4.22
N LEU A 48 14.76 15.86 4.04
CA LEU A 48 13.95 16.66 3.11
C LEU A 48 13.89 18.14 3.53
N LYS A 49 13.79 18.42 4.84
CA LYS A 49 13.84 19.78 5.39
C LYS A 49 15.17 20.46 5.07
N THR A 50 16.28 19.77 5.30
CA THR A 50 17.63 20.32 5.09
C THR A 50 17.89 20.58 3.60
N ARG A 51 17.48 19.67 2.72
CA ARG A 51 17.84 19.73 1.28
C ARG A 51 16.87 20.58 0.44
N TRP A 52 15.56 20.52 0.75
CA TRP A 52 14.51 21.16 -0.06
C TRP A 52 13.60 22.09 0.75
N SER A 53 13.95 22.37 2.01
CA SER A 53 13.15 23.20 2.92
C SER A 53 11.69 22.72 3.07
N ILE A 54 11.45 21.41 2.93
CA ILE A 54 10.15 20.79 3.20
C ILE A 54 10.03 20.63 4.71
N ARG A 55 9.04 21.29 5.32
CA ARG A 55 8.85 21.24 6.77
C ARG A 55 8.40 19.83 7.20
N LEU A 56 8.69 19.45 8.43
CA LEU A 56 8.26 18.15 8.99
C LEU A 56 6.73 17.95 8.91
N ARG A 57 5.97 19.04 9.08
CA ARG A 57 4.51 19.04 9.00
C ARG A 57 3.92 19.09 7.58
N ASP A 58 4.75 19.38 6.56
CA ASP A 58 4.27 19.41 5.18
C ASP A 58 3.98 17.99 4.73
N GLU A 59 2.78 17.73 4.25
CA GLU A 59 2.40 16.43 3.72
C GLU A 59 3.18 16.11 2.44
N ILE A 60 3.64 14.86 2.31
CA ILE A 60 4.14 14.32 1.05
C ILE A 60 3.04 13.44 0.45
N HIS A 61 2.32 14.01 -0.50
CA HIS A 61 1.32 13.30 -1.28
C HIS A 61 1.84 13.14 -2.71
N ALA A 62 2.17 11.90 -3.09
CA ALA A 62 3.00 11.61 -4.26
C ALA A 62 2.43 12.11 -5.60
N GLY A 63 1.15 11.90 -5.85
CA GLY A 63 0.47 12.37 -7.05
C GLY A 63 0.46 13.90 -7.18
N PRO A 64 -0.13 14.63 -6.22
CA PRO A 64 -0.09 16.10 -6.14
C PRO A 64 1.32 16.66 -6.15
N LEU A 65 2.31 16.04 -5.52
CA LEU A 65 3.70 16.50 -5.53
C LEU A 65 4.23 16.71 -6.96
N LEU A 66 3.82 15.88 -7.92
CA LEU A 66 4.24 16.03 -9.32
C LEU A 66 3.29 16.83 -10.20
N THR A 67 2.00 16.93 -9.85
CA THR A 67 0.95 17.53 -10.69
C THR A 67 0.43 18.86 -10.17
N ARG A 68 0.17 18.97 -8.87
CA ARG A 68 -0.40 20.16 -8.20
C ARG A 68 0.29 20.38 -6.84
N PRO A 69 1.59 20.73 -6.82
CA PRO A 69 2.43 20.70 -5.64
C PRO A 69 2.15 21.82 -4.60
N GLY A 70 1.22 22.71 -4.84
CA GLY A 70 0.94 23.80 -3.89
C GLY A 70 2.21 24.61 -3.55
N ASP A 71 2.47 24.80 -2.26
CA ASP A 71 3.66 25.52 -1.75
C ASP A 71 4.99 24.85 -2.17
N LEU A 72 4.97 23.57 -2.53
CA LEU A 72 6.15 22.85 -2.99
C LEU A 72 6.47 23.10 -4.49
N ALA A 73 5.71 23.98 -5.18
CA ALA A 73 6.00 24.39 -6.55
C ALA A 73 7.36 25.09 -6.70
N ARG A 74 7.89 25.68 -5.60
CA ARG A 74 9.24 26.25 -5.51
C ARG A 74 10.36 25.23 -5.75
N ILE A 75 10.08 23.94 -5.54
CA ILE A 75 11.01 22.85 -5.84
C ILE A 75 10.82 22.45 -7.30
N ALA A 76 11.88 22.37 -8.08
CA ALA A 76 11.79 21.97 -9.47
C ALA A 76 11.18 20.58 -9.64
N LYS A 77 10.39 20.37 -10.70
CA LYS A 77 9.64 19.12 -10.91
C LYS A 77 10.53 17.87 -10.93
N HIS A 78 11.74 17.96 -11.45
CA HIS A 78 12.69 16.85 -11.46
C HIS A 78 13.22 16.52 -10.05
N GLU A 79 13.38 17.53 -9.19
CA GLU A 79 13.77 17.33 -7.80
C GLU A 79 12.63 16.70 -6.98
N ARG A 80 11.38 17.10 -7.27
CA ARG A 80 10.19 16.46 -6.65
C ARG A 80 10.10 14.98 -7.04
N LEU A 81 10.45 14.62 -8.27
CA LEU A 81 10.56 13.23 -8.70
C LEU A 81 11.74 12.51 -8.00
N GLU A 82 12.86 13.21 -7.79
CA GLU A 82 14.01 12.69 -7.04
C GLU A 82 13.64 12.41 -5.57
N ILE A 83 12.79 13.25 -4.95
CA ILE A 83 12.27 13.00 -3.60
C ILE A 83 11.54 11.65 -3.54
N LEU A 84 10.67 11.34 -4.52
CA LEU A 84 9.96 10.06 -4.57
C LEU A 84 10.92 8.87 -4.77
N ARG A 85 11.95 9.03 -5.58
CA ARG A 85 13.00 8.02 -5.74
C ARG A 85 13.72 7.74 -4.42
N ARG A 86 14.14 8.81 -3.72
CA ARG A 86 14.81 8.71 -2.42
C ARG A 86 13.89 8.11 -1.35
N TYR A 87 12.60 8.40 -1.43
CA TYR A 87 11.62 7.80 -0.53
C TYR A 87 11.59 6.27 -0.70
N ALA A 88 11.55 5.78 -1.94
CA ALA A 88 11.63 4.35 -2.21
C ALA A 88 12.93 3.73 -1.69
N ASP A 89 14.09 4.38 -1.95
CA ASP A 89 15.39 3.92 -1.44
C ASP A 89 15.40 3.87 0.11
N TRP A 90 14.79 4.87 0.76
CA TRP A 90 14.74 4.95 2.22
C TRP A 90 13.92 3.81 2.81
N LEU A 91 12.72 3.56 2.27
CA LEU A 91 11.87 2.44 2.70
C LEU A 91 12.55 1.08 2.45
N ALA A 92 13.23 0.91 1.32
CA ALA A 92 13.94 -0.32 0.97
C ALA A 92 15.07 -0.69 1.97
N ASN A 93 15.58 0.29 2.72
CA ASN A 93 16.60 0.09 3.75
C ASN A 93 16.03 -0.19 5.15
N MET A 94 14.73 -0.49 5.27
CA MET A 94 14.06 -0.85 6.51
C MET A 94 13.63 -2.33 6.48
N PRO A 95 14.50 -3.31 6.81
CA PRO A 95 14.26 -4.74 6.58
C PRO A 95 13.09 -5.30 7.40
N TYR A 96 12.63 -4.58 8.39
CA TYR A 96 11.45 -4.91 9.22
C TYR A 96 10.12 -4.39 8.63
N LEU A 97 10.15 -3.60 7.55
CA LEU A 97 8.95 -3.26 6.78
C LEU A 97 8.61 -4.38 5.81
N ASN A 98 7.33 -4.48 5.48
CA ASN A 98 6.88 -5.37 4.42
C ASN A 98 5.76 -4.70 3.63
N ILE A 99 5.83 -4.76 2.30
CA ILE A 99 4.86 -4.13 1.40
C ILE A 99 4.02 -5.20 0.72
N MET A 100 2.71 -5.13 0.93
CA MET A 100 1.72 -5.94 0.23
C MET A 100 1.00 -5.09 -0.80
N SER A 101 0.92 -5.57 -2.04
CA SER A 101 0.31 -4.81 -3.13
C SER A 101 -0.72 -5.64 -3.87
N VAL A 102 -1.91 -5.07 -4.04
CA VAL A 102 -3.00 -5.63 -4.86
C VAL A 102 -3.27 -4.69 -6.01
N VAL A 103 -3.38 -5.25 -7.21
CA VAL A 103 -3.69 -4.53 -8.45
C VAL A 103 -4.93 -5.14 -9.08
N VAL A 104 -5.96 -4.33 -9.25
CA VAL A 104 -7.15 -4.69 -10.03
C VAL A 104 -6.99 -4.14 -11.44
N ASP A 105 -6.94 -5.03 -12.45
CA ASP A 105 -7.05 -4.62 -13.85
C ASP A 105 -8.53 -4.53 -14.24
N LYS A 106 -9.04 -3.31 -14.31
CA LYS A 106 -10.45 -3.05 -14.54
C LYS A 106 -10.95 -3.48 -15.92
N GLN A 107 -10.05 -3.60 -16.91
CA GLN A 107 -10.41 -4.08 -18.25
C GLN A 107 -10.90 -5.54 -18.25
N ASN A 108 -10.44 -6.32 -17.27
CA ASN A 108 -10.77 -7.74 -17.14
C ASN A 108 -11.93 -7.98 -16.15
N ARG A 109 -12.68 -6.95 -15.77
CA ARG A 109 -13.79 -7.06 -14.81
C ARG A 109 -15.14 -7.02 -15.51
N PRO A 110 -16.10 -7.85 -15.06
CA PRO A 110 -17.48 -7.77 -15.57
C PRO A 110 -18.10 -6.43 -15.18
N ALA A 111 -19.04 -5.96 -16.00
CA ALA A 111 -19.80 -4.76 -15.69
C ALA A 111 -20.50 -4.91 -14.33
N GLY A 112 -20.39 -3.87 -13.47
CA GLY A 112 -20.95 -3.88 -12.11
C GLY A 112 -20.08 -4.54 -11.05
N ALA A 113 -18.87 -5.01 -11.38
CA ALA A 113 -17.94 -5.53 -10.38
C ALA A 113 -17.55 -4.41 -9.36
N ASP A 114 -17.54 -4.76 -8.09
CA ASP A 114 -17.11 -3.86 -7.02
C ASP A 114 -15.58 -3.92 -6.87
N VAL A 115 -14.87 -3.01 -7.55
CA VAL A 115 -13.41 -2.93 -7.54
C VAL A 115 -12.86 -2.72 -6.13
N PHE A 116 -13.53 -1.89 -5.32
CA PHE A 116 -13.17 -1.65 -3.92
C PHE A 116 -13.24 -2.96 -3.11
N GLU A 117 -14.39 -3.65 -3.15
CA GLU A 117 -14.58 -4.88 -2.39
C GLU A 117 -13.56 -5.95 -2.81
N PHE A 118 -13.30 -6.13 -4.11
CA PHE A 118 -12.32 -7.09 -4.60
C PHE A 118 -10.91 -6.79 -4.11
N ALA A 119 -10.47 -5.54 -4.21
CA ALA A 119 -9.13 -5.14 -3.78
C ALA A 119 -8.94 -5.33 -2.26
N TRP A 120 -9.85 -4.79 -1.47
CA TRP A 120 -9.79 -4.87 -0.01
C TRP A 120 -9.91 -6.30 0.51
N ARG A 121 -10.87 -7.09 0.00
CA ARG A 121 -11.00 -8.51 0.34
C ARG A 121 -9.69 -9.26 0.08
N THR A 122 -9.07 -9.02 -1.08
CA THR A 122 -7.81 -9.66 -1.44
C THR A 122 -6.67 -9.23 -0.54
N LEU A 123 -6.52 -7.93 -0.25
CA LEU A 123 -5.47 -7.42 0.62
C LEU A 123 -5.61 -7.98 2.04
N ILE A 124 -6.82 -7.92 2.62
CA ILE A 124 -7.12 -8.44 3.95
C ILE A 124 -6.82 -9.93 4.02
N GLN A 125 -7.25 -10.71 3.02
CA GLN A 125 -6.99 -12.16 2.99
C GLN A 125 -5.49 -12.48 2.90
N ARG A 126 -4.72 -11.73 2.10
CA ARG A 126 -3.26 -11.91 2.02
C ARG A 126 -2.58 -11.53 3.33
N PHE A 127 -3.03 -10.48 3.99
CA PHE A 127 -2.54 -10.06 5.29
C PHE A 127 -2.79 -11.15 6.35
N GLU A 128 -4.04 -11.63 6.45
CA GLU A 128 -4.44 -12.74 7.32
C GLU A 128 -3.56 -13.98 7.11
N ASN A 129 -3.43 -14.43 5.85
CA ASN A 129 -2.63 -15.60 5.51
C ASN A 129 -1.15 -15.42 5.88
N THR A 130 -0.59 -14.22 5.66
CA THR A 130 0.83 -13.95 5.94
C THR A 130 1.10 -13.96 7.44
N ILE A 131 0.16 -13.45 8.26
CA ILE A 131 0.20 -13.55 9.73
C ILE A 131 0.11 -14.99 10.16
N THR A 132 -0.90 -15.73 9.68
CA THR A 132 -1.17 -17.13 10.05
C THR A 132 0.05 -18.04 9.82
N HIS A 133 0.80 -17.78 8.74
CA HIS A 133 1.97 -18.60 8.40
C HIS A 133 3.29 -18.01 8.94
N GLY A 134 3.25 -16.92 9.70
CA GLY A 134 4.46 -16.31 10.28
C GLY A 134 5.45 -15.77 9.23
N ASN A 135 4.97 -15.32 8.06
CA ASN A 135 5.82 -14.94 6.93
C ASN A 135 6.21 -13.45 6.93
N PHE A 136 5.76 -12.65 7.89
CA PHE A 136 6.23 -11.28 8.05
C PHE A 136 7.51 -11.20 8.88
N PRO A 137 8.37 -10.19 8.64
CA PRO A 137 9.45 -9.88 9.57
C PRO A 137 8.89 -9.57 10.97
N GLY A 138 9.39 -10.28 11.99
CA GLY A 138 8.91 -10.12 13.36
C GLY A 138 9.44 -11.22 14.29
N PRO A 139 8.99 -11.27 15.55
CA PRO A 139 9.44 -12.28 16.47
C PRO A 139 8.97 -13.68 16.04
N ALA A 140 9.94 -14.60 15.92
CA ALA A 140 9.65 -15.99 15.54
C ALA A 140 8.85 -16.72 16.63
N GLY A 141 7.87 -17.54 16.21
CA GLY A 141 7.13 -18.45 17.10
C GLY A 141 6.11 -17.78 18.03
N VAL A 142 5.89 -16.47 17.91
CA VAL A 142 4.87 -15.76 18.70
C VAL A 142 3.63 -15.54 17.85
N PRO A 143 2.45 -16.10 18.24
CA PRO A 143 1.19 -15.77 17.56
C PRO A 143 0.97 -14.26 17.55
N SER A 144 0.79 -13.69 16.39
CA SER A 144 0.57 -12.24 16.24
C SER A 144 -0.77 -11.98 15.61
N MET A 145 -1.39 -10.88 16.02
CA MET A 145 -2.60 -10.33 15.41
C MET A 145 -2.23 -9.19 14.47
N GLY A 146 -3.18 -8.77 13.64
CA GLY A 146 -3.04 -7.63 12.73
C GLY A 146 -4.12 -6.58 12.94
N MET A 147 -3.78 -5.32 12.68
CA MET A 147 -4.71 -4.20 12.71
C MET A 147 -4.54 -3.35 11.45
N LEU A 148 -5.65 -2.83 10.92
CA LEU A 148 -5.68 -2.03 9.70
C LEU A 148 -5.76 -0.54 10.04
N PHE A 149 -4.90 0.23 9.38
CA PHE A 149 -4.85 1.69 9.43
C PHE A 149 -4.95 2.26 8.01
N PRO A 150 -6.15 2.30 7.42
CA PRO A 150 -6.33 2.93 6.11
C PRO A 150 -6.30 4.45 6.21
N ASP A 151 -5.95 5.12 5.09
CA ASP A 151 -6.30 6.53 4.90
C ASP A 151 -7.82 6.69 4.83
N ARG A 152 -8.31 7.91 4.89
CA ARG A 152 -9.74 8.20 4.81
C ARG A 152 -10.31 7.69 3.49
N SER A 153 -11.12 6.65 3.58
CA SER A 153 -11.83 6.02 2.46
C SER A 153 -13.28 5.75 2.85
N ASP A 154 -13.98 4.86 2.17
CA ASP A 154 -15.35 4.47 2.53
C ASP A 154 -15.35 3.60 3.82
N GLU A 155 -15.31 4.27 4.98
CA GLU A 155 -15.27 3.66 6.31
C GLU A 155 -16.41 2.66 6.53
N LYS A 156 -17.64 3.05 6.16
CA LYS A 156 -18.81 2.20 6.33
C LYS A 156 -18.70 0.92 5.52
N LYS A 157 -18.24 1.03 4.28
CA LYS A 157 -18.09 -0.10 3.36
C LYS A 157 -16.98 -1.05 3.81
N LEU A 158 -15.83 -0.51 4.22
CA LEU A 158 -14.70 -1.32 4.68
C LEU A 158 -15.02 -2.07 5.99
N ASN A 159 -15.61 -1.39 6.97
CA ASN A 159 -16.01 -2.03 8.23
C ASN A 159 -17.12 -3.06 8.01
N GLY A 160 -18.05 -2.80 7.08
CA GLY A 160 -19.02 -3.79 6.64
C GLY A 160 -18.39 -5.04 6.02
N LEU A 161 -17.37 -4.85 5.19
CA LEU A 161 -16.61 -5.94 4.58
C LEU A 161 -15.87 -6.77 5.64
N LEU A 162 -15.18 -6.14 6.60
CA LEU A 162 -14.49 -6.84 7.70
C LEU A 162 -15.45 -7.70 8.51
N LYS A 163 -16.61 -7.16 8.88
CA LYS A 163 -17.66 -7.91 9.62
C LYS A 163 -18.18 -9.10 8.81
N LYS A 164 -18.35 -8.94 7.49
CA LYS A 164 -18.73 -10.03 6.58
C LYS A 164 -17.65 -11.11 6.52
N MET A 165 -16.38 -10.73 6.34
CA MET A 165 -15.25 -11.67 6.22
C MET A 165 -14.99 -12.45 7.52
N ARG A 166 -15.32 -11.91 8.70
CA ARG A 166 -15.26 -12.64 9.98
C ARG A 166 -16.33 -13.72 10.11
N LYS A 167 -17.47 -13.59 9.42
CA LYS A 167 -18.56 -14.55 9.46
C LYS A 167 -18.52 -15.54 8.31
N TYR A 168 -18.19 -15.07 7.12
CA TYR A 168 -18.21 -15.82 5.89
C TYR A 168 -17.24 -15.19 4.87
N ASN A 169 -16.21 -15.93 4.51
CA ASN A 169 -15.16 -15.49 3.60
C ASN A 169 -14.81 -16.60 2.61
N PRO A 170 -15.59 -16.76 1.52
CA PRO A 170 -15.37 -17.79 0.53
C PRO A 170 -14.12 -17.50 -0.29
N ILE A 171 -13.18 -18.45 -0.30
CA ILE A 171 -11.94 -18.40 -1.08
C ILE A 171 -12.00 -19.49 -2.14
N PRO A 172 -11.72 -19.19 -3.42
CA PRO A 172 -11.67 -20.20 -4.48
C PRO A 172 -10.63 -21.28 -4.17
N HIS A 173 -10.96 -22.54 -4.44
CA HIS A 173 -10.00 -23.64 -4.41
C HIS A 173 -8.94 -23.46 -5.51
N GLN A 174 -7.68 -23.73 -5.20
CA GLN A 174 -6.63 -23.82 -6.21
C GLN A 174 -6.83 -25.08 -7.05
N GLY A 175 -7.19 -24.87 -8.35
CA GLY A 175 -7.30 -25.96 -9.32
C GLY A 175 -8.60 -26.77 -9.32
N ASN A 176 -9.56 -26.49 -8.45
CA ASN A 176 -10.87 -27.16 -8.40
C ASN A 176 -12.03 -26.16 -8.49
N SER A 177 -13.18 -26.66 -9.00
CA SER A 177 -14.42 -25.91 -8.91
C SER A 177 -14.90 -25.86 -7.45
N GLY A 178 -15.25 -24.67 -6.96
CA GLY A 178 -15.81 -24.48 -5.63
C GLY A 178 -15.07 -23.48 -4.77
N PHE A 179 -15.58 -23.27 -3.56
CA PHE A 179 -15.06 -22.33 -2.58
C PHE A 179 -14.94 -23.00 -1.22
N LYS A 180 -13.89 -22.66 -0.48
CA LYS A 180 -13.76 -22.97 0.93
C LYS A 180 -14.07 -21.72 1.73
N ASP A 181 -14.90 -21.85 2.77
CA ASP A 181 -15.11 -20.75 3.72
C ASP A 181 -13.91 -20.66 4.68
N VAL A 182 -13.26 -19.50 4.72
CA VAL A 182 -12.08 -19.24 5.56
C VAL A 182 -12.25 -17.87 6.23
N PRO A 183 -13.10 -17.79 7.29
CA PRO A 183 -13.27 -16.54 8.04
C PRO A 183 -11.94 -16.02 8.58
N ILE A 184 -11.77 -14.69 8.57
CA ILE A 184 -10.57 -14.07 9.14
C ILE A 184 -10.63 -14.12 10.68
N GLN A 185 -9.49 -14.38 11.32
CA GLN A 185 -9.35 -14.59 12.76
C GLN A 185 -8.25 -13.72 13.38
N TYR A 186 -7.22 -13.35 12.62
CA TYR A 186 -6.05 -12.63 13.10
C TYR A 186 -6.13 -11.12 12.86
N VAL A 187 -6.97 -10.67 11.92
CA VAL A 187 -7.26 -9.24 11.75
C VAL A 187 -8.33 -8.84 12.76
N ILE A 188 -7.92 -8.11 13.79
CA ILE A 188 -8.78 -7.69 14.91
C ILE A 188 -9.38 -6.31 14.67
N GLU A 189 -10.47 -6.03 15.37
CA GLU A 189 -11.21 -4.75 15.38
C GLU A 189 -11.72 -4.30 14.00
N ASP A 190 -12.44 -3.22 13.98
CA ASP A 190 -12.75 -2.47 12.78
C ASP A 190 -11.51 -1.67 12.34
N ALA A 191 -11.50 -1.22 11.09
CA ALA A 191 -10.38 -0.45 10.56
C ALA A 191 -10.23 0.90 11.29
N ASN A 192 -9.00 1.28 11.60
CA ASN A 192 -8.65 2.48 12.36
C ASN A 192 -8.21 3.59 11.40
N PHE A 193 -9.16 4.34 10.86
CA PHE A 193 -8.90 5.35 9.82
C PHE A 193 -7.98 6.46 10.33
N ARG A 194 -7.02 6.85 9.49
CA ARG A 194 -6.05 7.89 9.77
C ARG A 194 -6.17 9.03 8.77
N ASN A 195 -5.72 10.21 9.18
CA ASN A 195 -5.51 11.33 8.28
C ASN A 195 -4.03 11.30 7.84
N SER A 196 -3.82 11.23 6.52
CA SER A 196 -2.47 11.22 5.90
C SER A 196 -1.61 12.42 6.33
N GLU A 197 -2.20 13.61 6.52
CA GLU A 197 -1.48 14.79 7.01
C GLU A 197 -0.70 14.55 8.30
N HIS A 198 -1.19 13.65 9.17
CA HIS A 198 -0.64 13.38 10.49
C HIS A 198 0.05 12.01 10.60
N SER A 199 0.16 11.26 9.51
CA SER A 199 0.74 9.92 9.52
C SER A 199 1.81 9.71 8.45
N TYR A 200 3.07 9.67 8.87
CA TYR A 200 4.16 9.35 7.94
C TYR A 200 4.05 7.94 7.35
N PHE A 201 3.44 7.01 8.07
CA PHE A 201 3.19 5.67 7.55
C PHE A 201 2.15 5.65 6.42
N ILE A 202 1.05 6.42 6.56
CA ILE A 202 0.06 6.56 5.47
C ILE A 202 0.71 7.27 4.28
N GLN A 203 1.46 8.37 4.50
CA GLN A 203 2.20 9.03 3.42
C GLN A 203 3.19 8.09 2.73
N SER A 204 3.80 7.16 3.49
CA SER A 204 4.66 6.14 2.90
C SER A 204 3.87 5.14 2.04
N ALA A 205 2.67 4.73 2.49
CA ALA A 205 1.79 3.87 1.71
C ALA A 205 1.31 4.56 0.42
N ASP A 206 0.94 5.87 0.49
CA ASP A 206 0.61 6.71 -0.68
C ASP A 206 1.75 6.73 -1.71
N VAL A 207 2.98 7.01 -1.24
CA VAL A 207 4.15 7.02 -2.13
C VAL A 207 4.32 5.66 -2.81
N VAL A 208 4.22 4.56 -2.08
CA VAL A 208 4.36 3.21 -2.64
C VAL A 208 3.24 2.91 -3.64
N ALA A 209 1.98 3.24 -3.31
CA ALA A 209 0.83 3.04 -4.19
C ALA A 209 0.99 3.85 -5.49
N TYR A 210 1.41 5.10 -5.38
CA TYR A 210 1.70 5.95 -6.54
C TYR A 210 2.85 5.37 -7.40
N LEU A 211 3.95 4.93 -6.79
CA LEU A 211 5.08 4.34 -7.52
C LEU A 211 4.67 3.05 -8.24
N LEU A 212 3.85 2.21 -7.63
CA LEU A 212 3.30 1.02 -8.28
C LEU A 212 2.37 1.40 -9.43
N PHE A 213 1.49 2.38 -9.23
CA PHE A 213 0.62 2.88 -10.30
C PHE A 213 1.45 3.41 -11.49
N GLN A 214 2.50 4.21 -11.23
CA GLN A 214 3.41 4.70 -12.28
C GLN A 214 4.27 3.58 -12.90
N HIS A 215 4.47 2.48 -12.20
CA HIS A 215 5.11 1.29 -12.78
C HIS A 215 4.22 0.61 -13.83
N LEU A 216 2.91 0.56 -13.59
CA LEU A 216 1.92 -0.10 -14.44
C LEU A 216 1.40 0.82 -15.57
N SER A 217 1.18 2.09 -15.26
CA SER A 217 0.61 3.10 -16.16
C SER A 217 1.32 4.44 -15.98
N PRO A 218 2.56 4.56 -16.47
CA PRO A 218 3.37 5.76 -16.26
C PRO A 218 2.85 6.95 -17.04
N SER A 219 2.84 8.11 -16.41
CA SER A 219 2.67 9.39 -17.12
C SER A 219 3.85 9.63 -18.06
N ALA A 220 3.61 10.39 -19.14
CA ALA A 220 4.65 10.71 -20.12
C ALA A 220 5.92 11.34 -19.47
N TYR A 221 5.74 12.16 -18.44
CA TYR A 221 6.85 12.77 -17.72
C TYR A 221 7.65 11.72 -16.91
N VAL A 222 6.97 10.88 -16.14
CA VAL A 222 7.58 9.82 -15.33
C VAL A 222 8.31 8.83 -16.22
N MET A 223 7.72 8.44 -17.37
CA MET A 223 8.35 7.55 -18.33
C MET A 223 9.66 8.15 -18.89
N ARG A 224 9.64 9.40 -19.35
CA ARG A 224 10.86 10.08 -19.88
C ARG A 224 11.99 10.19 -18.87
N LYS A 225 11.69 10.16 -17.57
CA LYS A 225 12.66 10.23 -16.47
C LYS A 225 12.94 8.88 -15.84
N SER A 226 12.51 7.78 -16.46
CA SER A 226 12.64 6.40 -15.95
C SER A 226 12.07 6.19 -14.55
N GLY A 227 11.16 7.05 -14.11
CA GLY A 227 10.53 6.98 -12.78
C GLY A 227 9.57 5.81 -12.63
N ASN A 228 9.12 5.21 -13.74
CA ASN A 228 8.35 3.96 -13.76
C ASN A 228 9.13 2.75 -13.19
N ASN A 229 10.44 2.87 -13.00
CA ASN A 229 11.27 1.84 -12.38
C ASN A 229 11.44 2.05 -10.86
N PHE A 230 10.92 3.12 -10.28
CA PHE A 230 11.16 3.43 -8.86
C PHE A 230 10.50 2.41 -7.93
N TYR A 231 9.36 1.84 -8.29
CA TYR A 231 8.75 0.76 -7.52
C TYR A 231 9.67 -0.46 -7.35
N LYS A 232 10.46 -0.80 -8.37
CA LYS A 232 11.42 -1.93 -8.32
C LYS A 232 12.49 -1.76 -7.24
N ARG A 233 12.76 -0.53 -6.80
CA ARG A 233 13.72 -0.22 -5.73
C ARG A 233 13.25 -0.72 -4.36
N LEU A 234 11.95 -0.96 -4.21
CA LEU A 234 11.32 -1.52 -3.01
C LEU A 234 11.42 -3.06 -2.93
N GLU A 235 12.04 -3.71 -3.92
CA GLU A 235 12.17 -5.17 -3.97
C GLU A 235 12.66 -5.82 -2.67
N PRO A 236 13.58 -5.22 -1.88
CA PRO A 236 14.02 -5.82 -0.62
C PRO A 236 12.92 -5.94 0.46
N VAL A 237 11.87 -5.13 0.37
CA VAL A 237 10.82 -5.04 1.39
C VAL A 237 9.42 -5.41 0.85
N VAL A 238 9.31 -5.93 -0.38
CA VAL A 238 8.03 -6.42 -0.88
C VAL A 238 7.70 -7.82 -0.35
N CYS A 239 6.42 -8.06 -0.08
CA CYS A 239 5.89 -9.35 0.38
C CYS A 239 5.79 -10.36 -0.77
N LYS A 240 6.89 -11.01 -1.12
CA LYS A 240 6.92 -11.99 -2.23
C LYS A 240 6.01 -13.20 -2.00
N VAL A 241 5.79 -13.58 -0.75
CA VAL A 241 4.90 -14.70 -0.39
C VAL A 241 3.42 -14.41 -0.67
N ALA A 242 3.04 -13.13 -0.77
CA ALA A 242 1.66 -12.75 -1.13
C ALA A 242 1.31 -13.16 -2.56
N SER A 243 2.29 -13.17 -3.47
CA SER A 243 2.16 -13.61 -4.86
C SER A 243 3.48 -14.23 -5.35
N PRO A 244 3.75 -15.52 -5.05
CA PRO A 244 5.05 -16.16 -5.36
C PRO A 244 5.41 -16.22 -6.85
N ARG A 245 4.41 -16.03 -7.74
CA ARG A 245 4.63 -16.01 -9.21
C ARG A 245 5.03 -14.63 -9.75
N ASP A 246 4.90 -13.59 -8.94
CA ASP A 246 5.29 -12.22 -9.30
C ASP A 246 6.58 -11.85 -8.56
N SER A 247 7.62 -11.45 -9.28
CA SER A 247 8.95 -11.16 -8.71
C SER A 247 8.94 -10.01 -7.68
N LEU A 248 7.93 -9.14 -7.75
CA LEU A 248 7.70 -8.03 -6.83
C LEU A 248 6.54 -8.32 -5.85
N GLY A 249 6.03 -9.56 -5.80
CA GLY A 249 4.97 -9.97 -4.89
C GLY A 249 3.61 -9.32 -5.17
N ILE A 250 3.40 -8.73 -6.35
CA ILE A 250 2.16 -8.03 -6.70
C ILE A 250 1.04 -9.04 -6.92
N VAL A 251 -0.03 -8.92 -6.15
CA VAL A 251 -1.25 -9.72 -6.32
C VAL A 251 -2.11 -9.07 -7.40
N ARG A 252 -2.19 -9.69 -8.58
CA ARG A 252 -2.99 -9.21 -9.72
C ARG A 252 -4.33 -9.93 -9.74
N ILE A 253 -5.40 -9.19 -9.80
CA ILE A 253 -6.78 -9.69 -9.85
C ILE A 253 -7.58 -8.94 -10.91
#